data_f691dd39c6361c6a08274ec1db70c32b
#
_entry.id   f691dd39c6361c6a08274ec1db70c32b
#
_cell.length_a   1.000
_cell.length_b   1.000
_cell.length_c   1.000
_cell.angle_alpha   90.00
_cell.angle_beta   90.00
_cell.angle_gamma   90.00
#
_symmetry.space_group_name_H-M   'P 1'
#
loop_
_entity.id
_entity.type
_entity.pdbx_description
1 polymer ?
#
loop_
_entity_poly.entity_id
_entity_poly.type
_entity_poly.pdbx_seq_one_letter_code
_entity_poly.pdbx_strand_id
1 'polypeptide(L)'
;IRRQRQMCIRDSGICIAGYPVTNYASNVILRFLRFRMGNKECVHPDGADALGGKGARNVIIDHCSISWCTDECASFYENDDFTMQWCIISESLRLGGHTKGPHGYGGIWGGEHSSYHHNLLAHHDSRNPRFGLGAKVRKNGECDGDYVDFRNNVIYNWGMNSSYGGERMNINIVNNYYKPGPATVTGSKRGRIFAIDATENRSGGYLWGKYYIDGNVVDGGADDKNSQKATANNWEYGVYNQFSNNYKKVVTQKTKDSIRLDKPHEFASVTTHSAFNAYKQVLDYAGCSLHRDDVDARIVKE
;
A
#
# COMPACT_ATOMS: atom_id res chain seq x y z
N ILE A 1 -30.53 -15.46 19.73
CA ILE A 1 -29.30 -16.29 19.77
C ILE A 1 -28.39 -16.02 18.58
N ARG A 2 -28.88 -15.94 17.33
CA ARG A 2 -28.04 -15.62 16.14
C ARG A 2 -27.43 -14.22 16.20
N ARG A 3 -28.17 -13.19 16.64
CA ARG A 3 -27.62 -11.81 16.78
C ARG A 3 -26.53 -11.72 17.85
N GLN A 4 -26.66 -12.40 18.95
CA GLN A 4 -25.70 -12.40 20.04
C GLN A 4 -24.38 -13.11 19.65
N ARG A 5 -24.46 -14.23 18.92
CA ARG A 5 -23.26 -14.89 18.36
C ARG A 5 -22.54 -14.02 17.32
N GLN A 6 -23.27 -13.31 16.48
CA GLN A 6 -22.66 -12.38 15.52
C GLN A 6 -21.95 -11.19 16.20
N MET A 7 -22.47 -10.70 17.32
CA MET A 7 -21.80 -9.63 18.08
C MET A 7 -20.54 -10.12 18.78
N CYS A 8 -20.57 -11.26 19.45
CA CYS A 8 -19.36 -11.82 20.11
C CYS A 8 -18.24 -12.15 19.10
N ILE A 9 -18.58 -12.66 17.95
CA ILE A 9 -17.63 -12.94 16.86
C ILE A 9 -17.04 -11.63 16.30
N ARG A 10 -17.85 -10.59 16.15
CA ARG A 10 -17.43 -9.30 15.58
C ARG A 10 -16.48 -8.52 16.49
N ASP A 11 -16.66 -8.65 17.80
CA ASP A 11 -15.88 -7.88 18.77
C ASP A 11 -14.59 -8.61 19.20
N SER A 12 -14.50 -9.93 19.03
CA SER A 12 -13.32 -10.72 19.42
C SER A 12 -12.25 -10.86 18.33
N GLY A 13 -12.56 -10.47 17.09
CA GLY A 13 -11.60 -10.56 15.96
C GLY A 13 -11.29 -12.01 15.59
N ILE A 14 -12.18 -12.66 14.85
CA ILE A 14 -11.94 -14.02 14.31
C ILE A 14 -10.61 -14.02 13.54
N CYS A 15 -9.80 -15.05 13.79
CA CYS A 15 -8.56 -15.30 13.07
C CYS A 15 -8.74 -16.44 12.07
N ILE A 16 -8.51 -16.14 10.80
CA ILE A 16 -8.34 -17.13 9.73
C ILE A 16 -6.85 -17.36 9.60
N ALA A 17 -6.40 -18.58 9.95
CA ALA A 17 -4.98 -18.92 10.01
C ALA A 17 -4.64 -20.09 9.10
N GLY A 18 -3.39 -20.13 8.64
CA GLY A 18 -2.82 -21.25 7.89
C GLY A 18 -3.07 -21.25 6.39
N TYR A 19 -3.99 -20.42 5.88
CA TYR A 19 -4.39 -20.44 4.47
C TYR A 19 -4.51 -19.05 3.87
N PRO A 20 -4.26 -18.89 2.56
CA PRO A 20 -4.58 -17.67 1.83
C PRO A 20 -6.10 -17.48 1.72
N VAL A 21 -6.53 -16.24 1.70
CA VAL A 21 -7.94 -15.87 1.49
C VAL A 21 -8.05 -14.94 0.30
N THR A 22 -8.96 -15.23 -0.62
CA THR A 22 -9.22 -14.39 -1.78
C THR A 22 -10.69 -14.01 -1.86
N ASN A 23 -10.94 -12.70 -1.98
CA ASN A 23 -12.29 -12.18 -2.19
C ASN A 23 -12.57 -11.95 -3.68
N TYR A 24 -13.56 -12.61 -4.21
CA TYR A 24 -14.10 -12.38 -5.56
C TYR A 24 -15.53 -11.83 -5.54
N ALA A 25 -16.09 -11.65 -4.35
CA ALA A 25 -17.47 -11.19 -4.20
C ALA A 25 -17.55 -9.67 -4.19
N SER A 26 -18.55 -9.13 -4.85
CA SER A 26 -18.94 -7.72 -4.79
C SER A 26 -19.94 -7.45 -3.66
N ASN A 27 -20.08 -6.18 -3.27
CA ASN A 27 -20.97 -5.72 -2.21
C ASN A 27 -20.64 -6.37 -0.85
N VAL A 28 -19.35 -6.35 -0.47
CA VAL A 28 -18.83 -7.01 0.73
C VAL A 28 -18.16 -6.01 1.65
N ILE A 29 -18.39 -6.16 2.94
CA ILE A 29 -17.64 -5.49 4.01
C ILE A 29 -16.98 -6.56 4.87
N LEU A 30 -15.63 -6.59 4.87
CA LEU A 30 -14.85 -7.40 5.81
C LEU A 30 -14.35 -6.47 6.92
N ARG A 31 -14.71 -6.76 8.16
CA ARG A 31 -14.40 -5.88 9.28
C ARG A 31 -14.00 -6.66 10.52
N PHE A 32 -12.97 -6.18 11.22
CA PHE A 32 -12.43 -6.76 12.46
C PHE A 32 -12.09 -8.24 12.34
N LEU A 33 -11.43 -8.63 11.25
CA LEU A 33 -10.94 -9.98 11.01
C LEU A 33 -9.41 -10.01 11.00
N ARG A 34 -8.84 -11.12 11.46
CA ARG A 34 -7.42 -11.40 11.33
C ARG A 34 -7.17 -12.45 10.27
N PHE A 35 -6.17 -12.19 9.42
CA PHE A 35 -5.69 -13.10 8.39
C PHE A 35 -4.22 -13.38 8.70
N ARG A 36 -3.94 -14.51 9.35
CA ARG A 36 -2.61 -14.94 9.78
C ARG A 36 -2.19 -16.16 8.98
N MET A 37 -1.78 -15.95 7.72
CA MET A 37 -1.55 -17.05 6.79
C MET A 37 -0.46 -18.00 7.31
N GLY A 38 0.77 -17.51 7.51
CA GLY A 38 1.89 -18.38 7.82
C GLY A 38 2.29 -19.27 6.64
N ASN A 39 3.27 -20.13 6.85
CA ASN A 39 3.77 -21.04 5.81
C ASN A 39 3.80 -22.52 6.24
N LYS A 40 3.38 -22.86 7.45
CA LYS A 40 3.45 -24.22 7.98
C LYS A 40 2.37 -25.14 7.40
N GLU A 41 1.14 -24.62 7.30
CA GLU A 41 -0.03 -25.37 6.85
C GLU A 41 -0.37 -25.08 5.38
N CYS A 42 0.34 -24.16 4.74
CA CYS A 42 0.08 -23.78 3.36
C CYS A 42 0.65 -24.88 2.41
N VAL A 43 -0.23 -25.60 1.76
CA VAL A 43 0.13 -26.68 0.81
C VAL A 43 0.89 -26.12 -0.41
N HIS A 44 0.63 -24.87 -0.77
CA HIS A 44 1.30 -24.17 -1.88
C HIS A 44 1.76 -22.78 -1.40
N PRO A 45 2.90 -22.71 -0.69
CA PRO A 45 3.38 -21.42 -0.15
C PRO A 45 3.86 -20.47 -1.24
N ASP A 46 4.04 -20.94 -2.48
CA ASP A 46 4.53 -20.16 -3.59
C ASP A 46 3.46 -19.19 -4.12
N GLY A 47 3.76 -17.88 -4.06
CA GLY A 47 2.88 -16.84 -4.56
C GLY A 47 1.57 -16.67 -3.80
N ALA A 48 1.54 -16.98 -2.50
CA ALA A 48 0.31 -16.91 -1.70
C ALA A 48 0.20 -15.59 -0.94
N ASP A 49 -0.91 -14.89 -1.20
CA ASP A 49 -1.32 -13.67 -0.49
C ASP A 49 -2.14 -14.02 0.76
N ALA A 50 -1.88 -13.33 1.88
CA ALA A 50 -2.65 -13.60 3.09
C ALA A 50 -4.12 -13.20 2.92
N LEU A 51 -4.37 -12.03 2.29
CA LEU A 51 -5.70 -11.60 1.85
C LEU A 51 -5.57 -10.90 0.50
N GLY A 52 -6.26 -11.37 -0.50
CA GLY A 52 -6.26 -10.76 -1.82
C GLY A 52 -7.65 -10.66 -2.45
N GLY A 53 -7.73 -9.98 -3.59
CA GLY A 53 -8.96 -9.91 -4.38
C GLY A 53 -8.83 -9.04 -5.62
N LYS A 54 -9.56 -9.41 -6.66
CA LYS A 54 -9.60 -8.65 -7.91
C LYS A 54 -10.94 -8.79 -8.62
N GLY A 55 -11.26 -7.79 -9.44
CA GLY A 55 -12.44 -7.81 -10.30
C GLY A 55 -13.76 -7.67 -9.54
N ALA A 56 -13.74 -7.30 -8.26
CA ALA A 56 -14.93 -7.06 -7.45
C ALA A 56 -15.30 -5.57 -7.41
N ARG A 57 -16.56 -5.30 -7.05
CA ARG A 57 -17.10 -3.93 -6.91
C ARG A 57 -17.74 -3.72 -5.55
N ASN A 58 -17.69 -2.48 -5.05
CA ASN A 58 -18.28 -2.11 -3.74
C ASN A 58 -17.74 -2.98 -2.61
N VAL A 59 -16.44 -2.95 -2.37
CA VAL A 59 -15.78 -3.74 -1.31
C VAL A 59 -15.14 -2.83 -0.30
N ILE A 60 -15.36 -3.09 0.98
CA ILE A 60 -14.69 -2.41 2.08
C ILE A 60 -13.95 -3.43 2.95
N ILE A 61 -12.65 -3.23 3.11
CA ILE A 61 -11.82 -3.93 4.09
C ILE A 61 -11.51 -2.94 5.21
N ASP A 62 -12.01 -3.20 6.40
CA ASP A 62 -12.01 -2.23 7.48
C ASP A 62 -11.54 -2.84 8.81
N HIS A 63 -10.60 -2.21 9.48
CA HIS A 63 -10.04 -2.66 10.76
C HIS A 63 -9.63 -4.14 10.77
N CYS A 64 -9.01 -4.61 9.70
CA CYS A 64 -8.48 -5.97 9.60
C CYS A 64 -6.98 -6.01 9.92
N SER A 65 -6.51 -7.14 10.43
CA SER A 65 -5.08 -7.39 10.66
C SER A 65 -4.62 -8.53 9.76
N ILE A 66 -3.63 -8.27 8.90
CA ILE A 66 -3.22 -9.15 7.81
C ILE A 66 -1.71 -9.37 7.91
N SER A 67 -1.25 -10.62 7.98
CA SER A 67 0.19 -10.88 8.12
C SER A 67 0.61 -12.29 7.72
N TRP A 68 1.94 -12.43 7.61
CA TRP A 68 2.65 -13.70 7.42
C TRP A 68 2.36 -14.37 6.07
N CYS A 69 2.20 -13.55 5.03
CA CYS A 69 2.14 -14.02 3.64
C CYS A 69 3.48 -14.55 3.16
N THR A 70 3.47 -15.32 2.10
CA THR A 70 4.68 -15.81 1.42
C THR A 70 4.98 -15.06 0.13
N ASP A 71 4.05 -14.24 -0.37
CA ASP A 71 4.24 -13.26 -1.44
C ASP A 71 3.76 -11.88 -0.95
N GLU A 72 2.54 -11.43 -1.23
CA GLU A 72 1.97 -10.19 -0.70
C GLU A 72 1.04 -10.44 0.50
N CYS A 73 1.07 -9.53 1.48
CA CYS A 73 0.11 -9.64 2.57
C CYS A 73 -1.30 -9.23 2.16
N ALA A 74 -1.43 -8.14 1.37
CA ALA A 74 -2.75 -7.64 0.97
C ALA A 74 -2.70 -7.07 -0.46
N SER A 75 -3.17 -7.83 -1.45
CA SER A 75 -3.19 -7.38 -2.85
C SER A 75 -4.61 -7.20 -3.37
N PHE A 76 -4.93 -5.96 -3.79
CA PHE A 76 -6.22 -5.60 -4.34
C PHE A 76 -6.04 -4.70 -5.57
N TYR A 77 -6.43 -5.21 -6.74
CA TYR A 77 -6.33 -4.52 -8.02
C TYR A 77 -7.46 -4.94 -8.96
N GLU A 78 -7.68 -4.22 -10.03
CA GLU A 78 -8.81 -4.44 -10.95
C GLU A 78 -10.20 -4.39 -10.27
N ASN A 79 -10.28 -3.85 -9.06
CA ASN A 79 -11.53 -3.62 -8.36
C ASN A 79 -12.11 -2.25 -8.75
N ASP A 80 -13.38 -2.06 -8.50
CA ASP A 80 -14.08 -0.80 -8.69
C ASP A 80 -14.83 -0.42 -7.41
N ASP A 81 -14.81 0.87 -7.03
CA ASP A 81 -15.37 1.33 -5.75
C ASP A 81 -14.86 0.51 -4.54
N PHE A 82 -13.54 0.46 -4.38
CA PHE A 82 -12.87 -0.31 -3.34
C PHE A 82 -12.33 0.61 -2.24
N THR A 83 -12.48 0.20 -0.98
CA THR A 83 -11.84 0.88 0.15
C THR A 83 -11.13 -0.11 1.07
N MET A 84 -9.87 0.18 1.39
CA MET A 84 -9.15 -0.47 2.50
C MET A 84 -8.76 0.61 3.51
N GLN A 85 -9.27 0.48 4.72
CA GLN A 85 -9.07 1.47 5.76
C GLN A 85 -8.79 0.86 7.12
N TRP A 86 -7.99 1.58 7.91
CA TRP A 86 -7.69 1.22 9.29
C TRP A 86 -7.21 -0.21 9.49
N CYS A 87 -6.46 -0.75 8.52
CA CYS A 87 -5.92 -2.10 8.58
C CYS A 87 -4.46 -2.08 9.06
N ILE A 88 -4.04 -3.16 9.73
CA ILE A 88 -2.63 -3.49 9.95
C ILE A 88 -2.23 -4.55 8.92
N ILE A 89 -1.26 -4.24 8.07
CA ILE A 89 -0.66 -5.15 7.10
C ILE A 89 0.80 -5.29 7.52
N SER A 90 1.23 -6.48 7.96
CA SER A 90 2.54 -6.60 8.59
C SER A 90 3.23 -7.93 8.39
N GLU A 91 4.57 -7.90 8.53
CA GLU A 91 5.43 -9.09 8.66
C GLU A 91 5.23 -10.13 7.57
N SER A 92 5.36 -9.72 6.31
CA SER A 92 5.48 -10.68 5.22
C SER A 92 6.71 -11.57 5.42
N LEU A 93 6.57 -12.87 5.17
CA LEU A 93 7.61 -13.87 5.41
C LEU A 93 8.64 -13.88 4.28
N ARG A 94 9.67 -13.04 4.38
CA ARG A 94 10.70 -12.89 3.34
C ARG A 94 11.38 -14.20 2.95
N LEU A 95 11.50 -15.15 3.86
CA LEU A 95 12.04 -16.48 3.64
C LEU A 95 10.95 -17.57 3.76
N GLY A 96 9.73 -17.25 3.33
CA GLY A 96 8.55 -18.11 3.47
C GLY A 96 8.50 -19.34 2.54
N GLY A 97 9.49 -19.52 1.66
CA GLY A 97 9.54 -20.66 0.74
C GLY A 97 9.10 -20.35 -0.69
N HIS A 98 9.03 -19.09 -1.09
CA HIS A 98 8.70 -18.71 -2.46
C HIS A 98 9.77 -19.20 -3.45
N THR A 99 9.36 -19.79 -4.62
CA THR A 99 10.27 -20.39 -5.61
C THR A 99 11.22 -19.37 -6.26
N LYS A 100 10.84 -18.09 -6.34
CA LYS A 100 11.72 -17.00 -6.83
C LYS A 100 12.77 -16.54 -5.80
N GLY A 101 12.90 -17.21 -4.66
CA GLY A 101 13.80 -16.85 -3.58
C GLY A 101 13.18 -15.88 -2.58
N PRO A 102 13.99 -15.06 -1.88
CA PRO A 102 13.48 -14.15 -0.86
C PRO A 102 12.36 -13.24 -1.38
N HIS A 103 11.17 -13.39 -0.82
CA HIS A 103 9.95 -12.65 -1.12
C HIS A 103 9.32 -12.21 0.20
N GLY A 104 8.70 -11.06 0.26
CA GLY A 104 8.12 -10.58 1.50
C GLY A 104 7.57 -9.18 1.29
N TYR A 105 6.34 -9.10 0.82
CA TYR A 105 5.78 -7.87 0.27
C TYR A 105 4.50 -7.44 0.96
N GLY A 106 4.27 -6.11 1.00
CA GLY A 106 3.05 -5.53 1.54
C GLY A 106 1.85 -5.81 0.66
N GLY A 107 1.81 -5.28 -0.55
CA GLY A 107 0.71 -5.54 -1.47
C GLY A 107 0.80 -4.79 -2.79
N ILE A 108 0.04 -5.28 -3.77
CA ILE A 108 -0.22 -4.60 -5.04
C ILE A 108 -1.58 -3.93 -4.93
N TRP A 109 -1.61 -2.60 -5.10
CA TRP A 109 -2.80 -1.78 -4.92
C TRP A 109 -3.12 -1.01 -6.21
N GLY A 110 -4.38 -1.12 -6.63
CA GLY A 110 -4.89 -0.48 -7.83
C GLY A 110 -6.41 -0.50 -7.82
N GLY A 111 -7.01 -0.25 -8.98
CA GLY A 111 -8.45 -0.29 -9.20
C GLY A 111 -9.05 1.04 -9.63
N GLU A 112 -10.28 0.96 -10.17
CA GLU A 112 -11.05 2.14 -10.54
C GLU A 112 -11.73 2.71 -9.30
N HIS A 113 -11.44 3.98 -8.93
CA HIS A 113 -11.96 4.65 -7.72
C HIS A 113 -11.66 3.92 -6.41
N SER A 114 -10.41 3.51 -6.24
CA SER A 114 -9.97 2.80 -5.03
C SER A 114 -9.35 3.73 -4.00
N SER A 115 -9.77 3.62 -2.75
CA SER A 115 -9.26 4.40 -1.62
C SER A 115 -8.55 3.51 -0.59
N TYR A 116 -7.33 3.89 -0.25
CA TYR A 116 -6.49 3.21 0.75
C TYR A 116 -6.04 4.23 1.79
N HIS A 117 -6.64 4.20 2.97
CA HIS A 117 -6.36 5.23 3.96
C HIS A 117 -6.29 4.72 5.41
N HIS A 118 -5.48 5.39 6.20
CA HIS A 118 -5.31 5.09 7.63
C HIS A 118 -4.85 3.64 7.91
N ASN A 119 -4.07 3.06 7.00
CA ASN A 119 -3.51 1.73 7.18
C ASN A 119 -2.08 1.81 7.73
N LEU A 120 -1.67 0.79 8.47
CA LEU A 120 -0.29 0.55 8.86
C LEU A 120 0.30 -0.56 7.99
N LEU A 121 1.32 -0.24 7.18
CA LEU A 121 2.16 -1.22 6.49
C LEU A 121 3.49 -1.31 7.23
N ALA A 122 3.83 -2.48 7.77
CA ALA A 122 5.01 -2.64 8.60
C ALA A 122 5.81 -3.92 8.30
N HIS A 123 7.14 -3.80 8.27
CA HIS A 123 8.06 -4.94 8.13
C HIS A 123 7.92 -5.73 6.83
N HIS A 124 7.79 -5.04 5.71
CA HIS A 124 7.82 -5.66 4.38
C HIS A 124 9.09 -5.26 3.64
N ASP A 125 9.69 -6.21 2.92
CA ASP A 125 10.90 -5.92 2.14
C ASP A 125 10.60 -4.93 1.00
N SER A 126 9.43 -5.02 0.38
CA SER A 126 9.02 -4.20 -0.75
C SER A 126 7.49 -4.10 -0.87
N ARG A 127 7.00 -3.38 -1.87
CA ARG A 127 5.56 -3.22 -2.16
C ARG A 127 4.78 -2.62 -0.99
N ASN A 128 5.19 -1.40 -0.55
CA ASN A 128 4.56 -0.68 0.56
C ASN A 128 3.82 0.61 0.11
N PRO A 129 2.83 0.52 -0.78
CA PRO A 129 2.48 -0.56 -1.69
C PRO A 129 3.25 -0.50 -3.02
N ARG A 130 3.10 -1.51 -3.90
CA ARG A 130 3.25 -1.36 -5.33
C ARG A 130 1.92 -0.91 -5.93
N PHE A 131 1.89 0.24 -6.59
CA PHE A 131 0.72 0.64 -7.37
C PHE A 131 0.78 -0.01 -8.75
N GLY A 132 -0.29 -0.69 -9.19
CA GLY A 132 -0.28 -1.27 -10.52
C GLY A 132 -1.22 -2.45 -10.77
N LEU A 133 -1.07 -3.02 -11.95
CA LEU A 133 -1.70 -4.22 -12.50
C LEU A 133 -3.21 -4.16 -12.75
N GLY A 134 -3.77 -2.97 -13.01
CA GLY A 134 -5.18 -2.89 -13.29
C GLY A 134 -5.54 -2.02 -14.48
N ALA A 135 -4.56 -1.37 -15.10
CA ALA A 135 -4.84 -0.50 -16.24
C ALA A 135 -5.44 -1.33 -17.39
N LYS A 136 -6.76 -1.42 -17.42
CA LYS A 136 -7.49 -1.93 -18.57
C LYS A 136 -7.23 -0.98 -19.72
N VAL A 137 -6.47 -1.44 -20.72
CA VAL A 137 -6.39 -0.76 -21.99
C VAL A 137 -7.80 -0.76 -22.58
N ARG A 138 -8.47 0.38 -22.63
CA ARG A 138 -9.78 0.51 -23.28
C ARG A 138 -9.65 0.17 -24.77
N LYS A 139 -10.76 -0.26 -25.39
CA LYS A 139 -10.77 -0.69 -26.81
C LYS A 139 -10.27 0.36 -27.80
N ASN A 140 -10.30 1.64 -27.43
CA ASN A 140 -9.79 2.77 -28.24
C ASN A 140 -8.29 3.06 -28.04
N GLY A 141 -7.57 2.25 -27.23
CA GLY A 141 -6.16 2.48 -26.94
C GLY A 141 -5.88 3.60 -25.93
N GLU A 142 -6.89 4.27 -25.42
CA GLU A 142 -6.77 5.21 -24.32
C GLU A 142 -6.66 4.44 -23.02
N CYS A 143 -5.68 4.77 -22.21
CA CYS A 143 -5.59 4.30 -20.84
C CYS A 143 -6.20 5.37 -19.95
N ASP A 144 -7.40 5.12 -19.55
CA ASP A 144 -7.82 5.60 -18.25
C ASP A 144 -7.19 4.61 -17.25
N GLY A 145 -6.01 4.96 -16.79
CA GLY A 145 -5.37 4.18 -15.73
C GLY A 145 -6.24 4.22 -14.47
N ASP A 146 -6.02 3.28 -13.60
CA ASP A 146 -6.69 3.22 -12.31
C ASP A 146 -6.63 4.57 -11.58
N TYR A 147 -7.68 4.87 -10.83
CA TYR A 147 -7.76 6.02 -9.93
C TYR A 147 -7.60 5.54 -8.49
N VAL A 148 -6.53 5.96 -7.84
CA VAL A 148 -6.19 5.55 -6.48
C VAL A 148 -6.00 6.76 -5.57
N ASP A 149 -6.67 6.75 -4.43
CA ASP A 149 -6.44 7.68 -3.34
C ASP A 149 -5.69 7.00 -2.19
N PHE A 150 -4.45 7.42 -1.97
CA PHE A 150 -3.56 6.89 -0.95
C PHE A 150 -3.22 7.98 0.06
N ARG A 151 -3.92 8.00 1.20
CA ARG A 151 -3.78 9.06 2.19
C ARG A 151 -3.73 8.58 3.63
N ASN A 152 -3.03 9.32 4.46
CA ASN A 152 -2.97 9.09 5.91
C ASN A 152 -2.54 7.67 6.31
N ASN A 153 -1.81 6.96 5.46
CA ASN A 153 -1.23 5.68 5.82
C ASN A 153 0.10 5.86 6.54
N VAL A 154 0.46 4.88 7.32
CA VAL A 154 1.76 4.76 7.98
C VAL A 154 2.54 3.64 7.34
N ILE A 155 3.76 3.91 6.91
CA ILE A 155 4.67 2.95 6.31
C ILE A 155 5.90 2.86 7.19
N TYR A 156 6.12 1.70 7.82
CA TYR A 156 7.19 1.50 8.78
C TYR A 156 8.14 0.38 8.36
N ASN A 157 9.43 0.62 8.54
CA ASN A 157 10.50 -0.37 8.47
C ASN A 157 10.47 -1.22 7.18
N TRP A 158 10.30 -0.57 6.03
CA TRP A 158 10.45 -1.25 4.74
C TRP A 158 11.91 -1.65 4.49
N GLY A 159 12.12 -2.73 3.73
CA GLY A 159 13.45 -3.17 3.32
C GLY A 159 13.94 -2.38 2.09
N MET A 160 13.81 -2.99 0.92
CA MET A 160 14.31 -2.45 -0.35
C MET A 160 13.47 -1.31 -0.93
N ASN A 161 12.14 -1.35 -0.78
CA ASN A 161 11.26 -0.35 -1.39
C ASN A 161 10.07 0.00 -0.49
N SER A 162 9.79 1.29 -0.36
CA SER A 162 8.50 1.82 0.08
C SER A 162 7.48 1.73 -1.06
N SER A 163 6.84 2.84 -1.45
CA SER A 163 5.86 2.86 -2.53
C SER A 163 6.51 3.04 -3.90
N TYR A 164 6.01 2.32 -4.91
CA TYR A 164 6.49 2.42 -6.29
C TYR A 164 5.48 1.89 -7.31
N GLY A 165 5.77 2.03 -8.61
CA GLY A 165 4.91 1.60 -9.70
C GLY A 165 4.10 2.74 -10.29
N GLY A 166 2.80 2.55 -10.41
CA GLY A 166 1.86 3.59 -10.85
C GLY A 166 1.84 3.81 -12.37
N GLU A 167 2.27 2.84 -13.14
CA GLU A 167 2.31 2.90 -14.60
C GLU A 167 0.95 3.35 -15.15
N ARG A 168 0.88 4.57 -15.70
CA ARG A 168 -0.31 5.19 -16.31
C ARG A 168 -1.48 5.43 -15.34
N MET A 169 -1.29 5.30 -14.04
CA MET A 169 -2.33 5.49 -13.04
C MET A 169 -2.53 6.96 -12.67
N ASN A 170 -3.66 7.24 -12.07
CA ASN A 170 -4.03 8.53 -11.51
C ASN A 170 -4.05 8.39 -9.98
N ILE A 171 -3.05 8.98 -9.30
CA ILE A 171 -2.85 8.67 -7.87
C ILE A 171 -2.73 9.95 -7.05
N ASN A 172 -3.49 10.02 -5.95
CA ASN A 172 -3.23 10.95 -4.86
C ASN A 172 -2.37 10.26 -3.80
N ILE A 173 -1.28 10.88 -3.38
CA ILE A 173 -0.42 10.43 -2.27
C ILE A 173 -0.35 11.57 -1.26
N VAL A 174 -1.21 11.53 -0.25
CA VAL A 174 -1.48 12.69 0.60
C VAL A 174 -1.31 12.38 2.08
N ASN A 175 -0.51 13.20 2.76
CA ASN A 175 -0.38 13.17 4.22
C ASN A 175 -0.06 11.76 4.79
N ASN A 176 0.71 10.95 4.08
CA ASN A 176 1.19 9.67 4.60
C ASN A 176 2.44 9.89 5.46
N TYR A 177 2.66 8.99 6.41
CA TYR A 177 3.80 9.00 7.31
C TYR A 177 4.72 7.81 7.02
N TYR A 178 5.92 8.08 6.57
CA TYR A 178 6.95 7.09 6.28
C TYR A 178 8.00 7.10 7.39
N LYS A 179 8.15 5.99 8.11
CA LYS A 179 9.12 5.83 9.20
C LYS A 179 10.17 4.77 8.81
N PRO A 180 11.32 5.16 8.27
CA PRO A 180 12.41 4.22 8.05
C PRO A 180 12.82 3.53 9.35
N GLY A 181 13.01 2.22 9.29
CA GLY A 181 13.39 1.42 10.45
C GLY A 181 14.74 0.71 10.26
N PRO A 182 15.05 -0.25 11.15
CA PRO A 182 16.31 -1.00 11.08
C PRO A 182 16.54 -1.78 9.79
N ALA A 183 15.47 -2.29 9.16
CA ALA A 183 15.56 -3.02 7.89
C ALA A 183 15.67 -2.11 6.67
N THR A 184 15.36 -0.82 6.80
CA THR A 184 15.31 0.09 5.67
C THR A 184 16.71 0.35 5.10
N VAL A 185 16.86 0.10 3.80
CA VAL A 185 18.13 0.33 3.09
C VAL A 185 18.61 1.76 3.21
N THR A 186 19.91 1.93 3.15
CA THR A 186 20.57 3.26 3.19
C THR A 186 20.43 4.03 1.88
N GLY A 187 20.86 5.28 1.87
CA GLY A 187 20.88 6.14 0.68
C GLY A 187 19.52 6.78 0.37
N SER A 188 19.32 7.17 -0.88
CA SER A 188 18.14 7.95 -1.30
C SER A 188 16.80 7.23 -1.08
N LYS A 189 16.81 5.91 -1.05
CA LYS A 189 15.60 5.09 -0.82
C LYS A 189 15.02 5.26 0.59
N ARG A 190 15.81 5.72 1.56
CA ARG A 190 15.28 6.08 2.90
C ARG A 190 14.29 7.24 2.84
N GLY A 191 14.50 8.17 1.91
CA GLY A 191 13.59 9.29 1.69
C GLY A 191 12.52 9.03 0.62
N ARG A 192 12.37 7.81 0.13
CA ARG A 192 11.44 7.51 -0.95
C ARG A 192 9.98 7.60 -0.49
N ILE A 193 9.24 8.53 -1.09
CA ILE A 193 7.79 8.60 -1.00
C ILE A 193 7.19 7.77 -2.12
N PHE A 194 7.67 7.96 -3.37
CA PHE A 194 7.17 7.22 -4.52
C PHE A 194 8.20 7.12 -5.64
N ALA A 195 8.44 5.92 -6.13
CA ALA A 195 9.25 5.69 -7.34
C ALA A 195 8.32 5.39 -8.51
N ILE A 196 8.18 6.34 -9.42
CA ILE A 196 7.28 6.25 -10.57
C ILE A 196 7.88 5.33 -11.62
N ASP A 197 7.07 4.37 -12.07
CA ASP A 197 7.32 3.56 -13.25
C ASP A 197 6.43 4.01 -14.42
N ALA A 198 6.80 3.64 -15.63
CA ALA A 198 6.07 3.94 -16.85
C ALA A 198 5.81 2.68 -17.68
N THR A 199 4.79 2.72 -18.51
CA THR A 199 4.56 1.68 -19.51
C THR A 199 5.31 2.05 -20.79
N GLU A 200 6.14 1.16 -21.31
CA GLU A 200 6.74 1.34 -22.64
C GLU A 200 5.68 1.11 -23.72
N ASN A 201 5.58 2.03 -24.65
CA ASN A 201 4.69 1.91 -25.80
C ASN A 201 5.40 1.21 -26.97
N ARG A 202 4.63 0.79 -27.97
CA ARG A 202 5.14 0.05 -29.14
C ARG A 202 6.17 0.81 -29.99
N SER A 203 6.25 2.11 -29.84
CA SER A 203 7.20 2.99 -30.55
C SER A 203 8.47 3.30 -29.73
N GLY A 204 8.67 2.65 -28.59
CA GLY A 204 9.83 2.86 -27.71
C GLY A 204 9.74 4.11 -26.83
N GLY A 205 8.57 4.76 -26.77
CA GLY A 205 8.30 5.86 -25.85
C GLY A 205 7.71 5.37 -24.52
N TYR A 206 7.59 6.26 -23.55
CA TYR A 206 7.04 5.98 -22.23
C TYR A 206 5.71 6.69 -22.02
N LEU A 207 4.74 5.95 -21.45
CA LEU A 207 3.43 6.43 -21.03
C LEU A 207 3.42 6.52 -19.50
N TRP A 208 3.17 7.73 -19.01
CA TRP A 208 3.24 8.07 -17.60
C TRP A 208 1.83 8.25 -17.01
N GLY A 209 1.71 8.06 -15.70
CA GLY A 209 0.52 8.39 -14.94
C GLY A 209 0.43 9.89 -14.61
N LYS A 210 -0.56 10.24 -13.77
CA LYS A 210 -0.81 11.58 -13.24
C LYS A 210 -0.90 11.53 -11.72
N TYR A 211 -0.11 12.34 -11.04
CA TYR A 211 0.04 12.21 -9.59
C TYR A 211 -0.14 13.55 -8.88
N TYR A 212 -0.92 13.53 -7.82
CA TYR A 212 -0.93 14.59 -6.82
C TYR A 212 -0.24 14.09 -5.56
N ILE A 213 0.84 14.73 -5.14
CA ILE A 213 1.67 14.29 -4.01
C ILE A 213 1.94 15.50 -3.12
N ASP A 214 1.41 15.45 -1.90
CA ASP A 214 1.51 16.57 -0.96
C ASP A 214 1.42 16.13 0.50
N GLY A 215 2.06 16.90 1.39
CA GLY A 215 1.95 16.76 2.84
C GLY A 215 2.52 15.47 3.43
N ASN A 216 3.24 14.65 2.64
CA ASN A 216 3.83 13.42 3.15
C ASN A 216 5.06 13.72 4.00
N VAL A 217 5.21 13.01 5.10
CA VAL A 217 6.33 13.11 6.04
C VAL A 217 7.17 11.85 5.97
N VAL A 218 8.49 12.01 5.85
CA VAL A 218 9.46 10.93 6.05
C VAL A 218 10.24 11.25 7.32
N ASP A 219 10.10 10.40 8.34
CA ASP A 219 10.72 10.59 9.65
C ASP A 219 11.77 9.50 9.92
N GLY A 220 12.99 9.74 9.47
CA GLY A 220 14.16 8.89 9.73
C GLY A 220 14.99 9.36 10.94
N GLY A 221 14.49 10.33 11.71
CA GLY A 221 15.19 10.94 12.82
C GLY A 221 16.06 12.12 12.44
N ALA A 222 16.66 12.76 13.45
CA ALA A 222 17.39 14.02 13.31
C ALA A 222 18.64 13.94 12.40
N ASP A 223 19.26 12.77 12.30
CA ASP A 223 20.48 12.58 11.50
C ASP A 223 20.21 12.12 10.06
N ASP A 224 18.95 11.76 9.72
CA ASP A 224 18.61 11.30 8.37
C ASP A 224 18.28 12.46 7.43
N LYS A 225 19.33 13.00 6.80
CA LYS A 225 19.21 14.11 5.85
C LYS A 225 18.36 13.80 4.62
N ASN A 226 18.28 12.52 4.20
CA ASN A 226 17.43 12.14 3.06
C ASN A 226 15.94 12.25 3.42
N SER A 227 15.57 11.78 4.60
CA SER A 227 14.22 11.89 5.14
C SER A 227 13.80 13.35 5.32
N GLN A 228 14.65 14.17 5.91
CA GLN A 228 14.39 15.60 6.10
C GLN A 228 14.13 16.33 4.77
N LYS A 229 14.98 16.09 3.77
CA LYS A 229 14.80 16.68 2.43
C LYS A 229 13.51 16.22 1.78
N ALA A 230 13.18 14.94 1.84
CA ALA A 230 11.96 14.39 1.27
C ALA A 230 10.70 14.97 1.93
N THR A 231 10.73 15.20 3.25
CA THR A 231 9.65 15.89 3.97
C THR A 231 9.54 17.35 3.55
N ALA A 232 10.66 18.06 3.42
CA ALA A 232 10.66 19.48 3.06
C ALA A 232 10.18 19.72 1.61
N ASN A 233 10.46 18.78 0.70
CA ASN A 233 10.00 18.84 -0.68
C ASN A 233 9.77 17.42 -1.21
N ASN A 234 8.52 16.97 -1.13
CA ASN A 234 8.12 15.62 -1.52
C ASN A 234 8.50 15.30 -2.97
N TRP A 235 8.29 16.24 -3.90
CA TRP A 235 8.55 16.01 -5.32
C TRP A 235 10.03 15.88 -5.63
N GLU A 236 10.86 16.81 -5.18
CA GLU A 236 12.28 16.84 -5.55
C GLU A 236 13.05 15.68 -4.90
N TYR A 237 12.82 15.45 -3.60
CA TYR A 237 13.63 14.51 -2.83
C TYR A 237 12.94 13.23 -2.42
N GLY A 238 11.63 13.11 -2.67
CA GLY A 238 10.85 11.91 -2.40
C GLY A 238 10.39 11.17 -3.66
N VAL A 239 10.41 11.85 -4.83
CA VAL A 239 9.88 11.33 -6.09
C VAL A 239 10.88 11.47 -7.24
N TYR A 240 11.28 12.68 -7.63
CA TYR A 240 12.13 12.88 -8.81
C TYR A 240 13.53 12.27 -8.69
N ASN A 241 14.09 12.28 -7.50
CA ASN A 241 15.36 11.60 -7.21
C ASN A 241 15.23 10.07 -7.15
N GLN A 242 14.02 9.53 -7.25
CA GLN A 242 13.73 8.09 -7.16
C GLN A 242 13.56 7.39 -8.51
N PHE A 243 13.53 8.11 -9.62
CA PHE A 243 13.49 7.47 -10.94
C PHE A 243 14.61 6.45 -11.11
N SER A 244 14.30 5.29 -11.67
CA SER A 244 15.31 4.28 -12.01
C SER A 244 16.32 4.83 -13.02
N ASN A 245 17.49 4.22 -13.12
CA ASN A 245 18.52 4.66 -14.05
C ASN A 245 18.06 4.67 -15.52
N ASN A 246 17.14 3.78 -15.89
CA ASN A 246 16.57 3.75 -17.24
C ASN A 246 15.72 5.00 -17.49
N TYR A 247 14.90 5.41 -16.54
CA TYR A 247 14.05 6.59 -16.66
C TYR A 247 14.83 7.89 -16.55
N LYS A 248 15.89 7.96 -15.71
CA LYS A 248 16.73 9.17 -15.59
C LYS A 248 17.27 9.67 -16.92
N LYS A 249 17.48 8.77 -17.89
CA LYS A 249 17.99 9.10 -19.23
C LYS A 249 16.95 9.75 -20.14
N VAL A 250 15.65 9.53 -19.86
CA VAL A 250 14.56 9.94 -20.74
C VAL A 250 13.57 10.91 -20.11
N VAL A 251 13.60 11.05 -18.77
CA VAL A 251 12.76 12.01 -18.06
C VAL A 251 13.28 13.43 -18.26
N THR A 252 12.52 14.24 -18.98
CA THR A 252 12.76 15.66 -19.20
C THR A 252 11.98 16.52 -18.21
N GLN A 253 12.24 17.83 -18.18
CA GLN A 253 11.40 18.77 -17.41
C GLN A 253 9.95 18.72 -17.86
N LYS A 254 9.69 18.65 -19.19
CA LYS A 254 8.34 18.47 -19.75
C LYS A 254 7.65 17.21 -19.21
N THR A 255 8.39 16.11 -19.06
CA THR A 255 7.85 14.89 -18.44
C THR A 255 7.46 15.14 -16.98
N LYS A 256 8.35 15.75 -16.18
CA LYS A 256 8.11 16.09 -14.78
C LYS A 256 6.86 16.97 -14.62
N ASP A 257 6.73 17.99 -15.44
CA ASP A 257 5.57 18.89 -15.43
C ASP A 257 4.28 18.17 -15.85
N SER A 258 4.39 17.22 -16.79
CA SER A 258 3.22 16.48 -17.28
C SER A 258 2.66 15.46 -16.30
N ILE A 259 3.46 14.91 -15.41
CA ILE A 259 3.05 13.89 -14.43
C ILE A 259 2.56 14.48 -13.11
N ARG A 260 2.94 15.72 -12.81
CA ARG A 260 2.59 16.42 -11.58
C ARG A 260 1.28 17.16 -11.73
N LEU A 261 0.40 17.00 -10.76
CA LEU A 261 -0.85 17.73 -10.66
C LEU A 261 -0.77 18.77 -9.53
N ASP A 262 -1.40 19.93 -9.78
CA ASP A 262 -1.54 21.01 -8.78
C ASP A 262 -2.76 20.80 -7.86
N LYS A 263 -3.67 19.93 -8.27
CA LYS A 263 -4.88 19.59 -7.51
C LYS A 263 -5.07 18.08 -7.48
N PRO A 264 -5.61 17.52 -6.38
CA PRO A 264 -5.89 16.10 -6.30
C PRO A 264 -6.98 15.68 -7.28
N HIS A 265 -6.94 14.42 -7.69
CA HIS A 265 -8.08 13.76 -8.31
C HIS A 265 -9.24 13.70 -7.32
N GLU A 266 -10.46 13.80 -7.83
CA GLU A 266 -11.67 13.74 -7.01
C GLU A 266 -11.95 12.31 -6.52
N PHE A 267 -12.25 12.20 -5.24
CA PHE A 267 -12.67 10.97 -4.57
C PHE A 267 -13.77 11.25 -3.56
N ALA A 268 -14.43 10.19 -3.09
CA ALA A 268 -15.29 10.30 -1.92
C ALA A 268 -14.53 10.93 -0.75
N SER A 269 -15.17 11.82 -0.01
CA SER A 269 -14.51 12.56 1.06
C SER A 269 -14.07 11.62 2.19
N VAL A 270 -12.81 11.73 2.58
CA VAL A 270 -12.21 11.04 3.71
C VAL A 270 -11.76 12.10 4.72
N THR A 271 -12.04 11.88 6.01
CA THR A 271 -11.46 12.72 7.06
C THR A 271 -9.94 12.66 6.94
N THR A 272 -9.35 13.79 6.54
CA THR A 272 -7.92 13.86 6.26
C THR A 272 -7.20 14.56 7.41
N HIS A 273 -6.20 13.88 7.98
CA HIS A 273 -5.35 14.39 9.04
C HIS A 273 -4.01 14.88 8.47
N SER A 274 -3.28 15.71 9.21
CA SER A 274 -1.86 15.89 8.92
C SER A 274 -1.13 14.54 9.08
N ALA A 275 0.00 14.34 8.39
CA ALA A 275 0.73 13.07 8.48
C ALA A 275 1.10 12.68 9.94
N PHE A 276 1.48 13.64 10.78
CA PHE A 276 1.76 13.40 12.20
C PHE A 276 0.53 12.98 13.00
N ASN A 277 -0.62 13.57 12.73
CA ASN A 277 -1.86 13.17 13.39
C ASN A 277 -2.33 11.81 12.86
N ALA A 278 -2.20 11.55 11.55
CA ALA A 278 -2.48 10.25 10.97
C ALA A 278 -1.63 9.15 11.61
N TYR A 279 -0.33 9.40 11.83
CA TYR A 279 0.55 8.45 12.54
C TYR A 279 -0.04 8.04 13.88
N LYS A 280 -0.42 8.99 14.72
CA LYS A 280 -1.01 8.71 16.03
C LYS A 280 -2.33 7.94 15.92
N GLN A 281 -3.24 8.42 15.06
CA GLN A 281 -4.56 7.80 14.87
C GLN A 281 -4.45 6.36 14.34
N VAL A 282 -3.54 6.12 13.41
CA VAL A 282 -3.31 4.78 12.85
C VAL A 282 -2.78 3.82 13.92
N LEU A 283 -1.83 4.25 14.76
CA LEU A 283 -1.34 3.41 15.85
C LEU A 283 -2.44 3.12 16.89
N ASP A 284 -3.32 4.06 17.15
CA ASP A 284 -4.42 3.90 18.12
C ASP A 284 -5.53 2.99 17.58
N TYR A 285 -5.90 3.11 16.31
CA TYR A 285 -7.16 2.55 15.79
C TYR A 285 -7.01 1.51 14.68
N ALA A 286 -5.87 1.33 14.03
CA ALA A 286 -5.74 0.35 12.95
C ALA A 286 -5.74 -1.10 13.47
N GLY A 287 -6.12 -2.02 12.57
CA GLY A 287 -6.25 -3.44 12.85
C GLY A 287 -7.52 -3.79 13.62
N CYS A 288 -7.53 -4.99 14.21
CA CYS A 288 -8.60 -5.40 15.10
C CYS A 288 -8.54 -4.65 16.45
N SER A 289 -8.66 -3.33 16.38
CA SER A 289 -8.36 -2.42 17.49
C SER A 289 -9.34 -2.51 18.67
N LEU A 290 -10.54 -3.04 18.47
CA LEU A 290 -11.49 -3.29 19.56
C LEU A 290 -10.96 -4.35 20.54
N HIS A 291 -10.16 -5.28 20.04
CA HIS A 291 -9.52 -6.30 20.85
C HIS A 291 -8.23 -6.76 20.18
N ARG A 292 -7.14 -6.02 20.41
CA ARG A 292 -5.83 -6.35 19.84
C ARG A 292 -5.27 -7.64 20.42
N ASP A 293 -4.74 -8.49 19.56
CA ASP A 293 -3.90 -9.62 19.96
C ASP A 293 -2.45 -9.16 20.23
N ASP A 294 -1.63 -10.07 20.78
CA ASP A 294 -0.23 -9.78 21.10
C ASP A 294 0.60 -9.40 19.87
N VAL A 295 0.22 -9.88 18.69
CA VAL A 295 0.88 -9.56 17.43
C VAL A 295 0.66 -8.10 17.07
N ASP A 296 -0.62 -7.67 16.99
CA ASP A 296 -0.95 -6.28 16.68
C ASP A 296 -0.42 -5.32 17.75
N ALA A 297 -0.51 -5.70 19.03
CA ALA A 297 0.00 -4.88 20.13
C ALA A 297 1.52 -4.68 20.04
N ARG A 298 2.27 -5.71 19.65
CA ARG A 298 3.71 -5.62 19.42
C ARG A 298 4.04 -4.73 18.22
N ILE A 299 3.40 -4.94 17.07
CA ILE A 299 3.62 -4.15 15.85
C ILE A 299 3.39 -2.66 16.09
N VAL A 300 2.34 -2.32 16.82
CA VAL A 300 2.01 -0.92 17.14
C VAL A 300 3.02 -0.30 18.13
N LYS A 301 3.63 -1.10 19.00
CA LYS A 301 4.60 -0.64 19.98
C LYS A 301 6.00 -0.37 19.39
N GLU A 302 6.39 -1.08 18.34
CA GLU A 302 7.66 -0.90 17.61
C GLU A 302 7.72 0.40 16.81
#